data_eae9b928ff29ee4020f42eff3d49411c
#
_entry.id   eae9b928ff29ee4020f42eff3d49411c
#
_cell.length_a   1.000
_cell.length_b   1.000
_cell.length_c   1.000
_cell.angle_alpha   90.00
_cell.angle_beta   90.00
_cell.angle_gamma   90.00
#
_symmetry.space_group_name_H-M   'P 1'
#
loop_
_entity.id
_entity.type
_entity.pdbx_description
1 polymer ?
#
loop_
_entity_poly.entity_id
_entity_poly.type
_entity_poly.pdbx_seq_one_letter_code
_entity_poly.pdbx_strand_id
1 'polypeptide(L)'
;MKYPSTITYILIVIINCICFRTEAQELLRFDSSLFAGSGNCHTCHTSGVGTFRTFDGEDISPPFSWRSSMMANSARDPLWRSKVRAETIEFPNLRSAIEDKCTTCHAPMGRTQLLSDGSDVYSLDILDEDPKGIDGVSCTLCHQIDAEGFGEEDSFSGHFIIQNDRIIFGPYTTPLTATMINMVGYTPEYSSHIKQSELCAVCHTLFTSY
;
A
#
# COMPACT_ATOMS: atom_id res chain seq x y z
N MET A 1 -22.38 39.37 28.63
CA MET A 1 -22.09 38.19 27.75
C MET A 1 -23.33 37.31 27.71
N LYS A 2 -23.91 37.09 26.52
CA LYS A 2 -25.04 36.14 26.39
C LYS A 2 -24.46 34.74 26.16
N TYR A 3 -24.76 33.80 27.04
CA TYR A 3 -24.38 32.40 26.83
C TYR A 3 -25.15 31.81 25.65
N PRO A 4 -24.52 30.99 24.82
CA PRO A 4 -25.22 30.30 23.73
C PRO A 4 -26.33 29.38 24.30
N SER A 5 -27.45 29.30 23.59
CA SER A 5 -28.58 28.49 24.04
C SER A 5 -28.23 26.97 23.99
N THR A 6 -28.95 26.18 24.81
CA THR A 6 -28.80 24.72 24.84
C THR A 6 -28.91 24.10 23.42
N ILE A 7 -29.78 24.70 22.59
CA ILE A 7 -29.95 24.29 21.17
C ILE A 7 -28.66 24.51 20.38
N THR A 8 -27.92 25.61 20.63
CA THR A 8 -26.64 25.88 19.95
C THR A 8 -25.58 24.84 20.32
N TYR A 9 -25.49 24.43 21.58
CA TYR A 9 -24.59 23.33 21.99
C TYR A 9 -24.96 21.98 21.37
N ILE A 10 -26.25 21.64 21.32
CA ILE A 10 -26.73 20.42 20.70
C ILE A 10 -26.40 20.42 19.20
N LEU A 11 -26.62 21.54 18.50
CA LEU A 11 -26.25 21.68 17.08
C LEU A 11 -24.74 21.53 16.83
N ILE A 12 -23.90 22.13 17.68
CA ILE A 12 -22.44 21.99 17.58
C ILE A 12 -22.01 20.54 17.80
N VAL A 13 -22.60 19.84 18.78
CA VAL A 13 -22.29 18.42 19.02
C VAL A 13 -22.74 17.54 17.84
N ILE A 14 -23.94 17.78 17.30
CA ILE A 14 -24.45 17.04 16.14
C ILE A 14 -23.58 17.29 14.91
N ILE A 15 -23.17 18.53 14.63
CA ILE A 15 -22.29 18.88 13.52
C ILE A 15 -20.94 18.21 13.68
N ASN A 16 -20.35 18.21 14.88
CA ASN A 16 -19.09 17.49 15.13
C ASN A 16 -19.25 15.97 14.94
N CYS A 17 -20.33 15.36 15.46
CA CYS A 17 -20.58 13.93 15.25
C CYS A 17 -20.81 13.55 13.77
N ILE A 18 -21.33 14.45 12.96
CA ILE A 18 -21.52 14.22 11.50
C ILE A 18 -20.22 14.42 10.73
N CYS A 19 -19.35 15.38 11.15
CA CYS A 19 -18.11 15.68 10.47
C CYS A 19 -16.98 14.66 10.77
N PHE A 20 -17.04 13.93 11.88
CA PHE A 20 -16.07 12.88 12.19
C PHE A 20 -16.54 11.49 11.75
N ARG A 21 -16.90 11.34 10.48
CA ARG A 21 -16.89 10.02 9.88
C ARG A 21 -15.42 9.69 9.58
N THR A 22 -14.80 8.90 10.44
CA THR A 22 -13.57 8.20 10.10
C THR A 22 -13.94 7.16 9.05
N GLU A 23 -13.89 7.52 7.78
CA GLU A 23 -14.00 6.54 6.72
C GLU A 23 -12.73 5.70 6.76
N ALA A 24 -12.92 4.39 6.94
CA ALA A 24 -11.81 3.45 6.76
C ALA A 24 -11.35 3.58 5.30
N GLN A 25 -10.04 3.38 5.06
CA GLN A 25 -9.49 3.44 3.71
C GLN A 25 -10.34 2.63 2.74
N GLU A 26 -10.75 3.26 1.65
CA GLU A 26 -11.39 2.58 0.55
C GLU A 26 -10.43 1.57 -0.08
N LEU A 27 -10.92 0.37 -0.37
CA LEU A 27 -10.17 -0.64 -1.09
C LEU A 27 -10.23 -0.31 -2.59
N LEU A 28 -9.14 0.24 -3.10
CA LEU A 28 -9.09 0.76 -4.46
C LEU A 28 -9.13 -0.37 -5.50
N ARG A 29 -9.82 -0.11 -6.61
CA ARG A 29 -9.90 -1.01 -7.75
C ARG A 29 -9.23 -0.36 -8.95
N PHE A 30 -8.17 -0.98 -9.42
CA PHE A 30 -7.49 -0.68 -10.67
C PHE A 30 -6.77 -1.94 -11.17
N ASP A 31 -6.40 -1.95 -12.43
CA ASP A 31 -5.55 -2.97 -13.04
C ASP A 31 -4.56 -2.27 -13.96
N SER A 32 -3.30 -2.67 -13.88
CA SER A 32 -2.20 -2.16 -14.71
C SER A 32 -1.34 -3.33 -15.19
N SER A 33 -0.26 -3.07 -15.92
CA SER A 33 0.61 -4.13 -16.39
C SER A 33 1.26 -4.94 -15.27
N LEU A 34 1.63 -4.27 -14.15
CA LEU A 34 2.26 -4.90 -13.00
C LEU A 34 1.29 -5.14 -11.83
N PHE A 35 0.41 -4.18 -11.52
CA PHE A 35 -0.31 -4.16 -10.24
C PHE A 35 -1.82 -4.11 -10.39
N ALA A 36 -2.50 -4.72 -9.44
CA ALA A 36 -3.94 -4.57 -9.21
C ALA A 36 -4.21 -4.04 -7.80
N GLY A 37 -5.28 -3.27 -7.67
CA GLY A 37 -5.67 -2.65 -6.41
C GLY A 37 -6.15 -3.65 -5.34
N SER A 38 -6.05 -3.26 -4.09
CA SER A 38 -6.49 -4.05 -2.92
C SER A 38 -7.95 -4.51 -3.03
N GLY A 39 -8.82 -3.69 -3.64
CA GLY A 39 -10.23 -4.02 -3.88
C GLY A 39 -10.44 -5.16 -4.87
N ASN A 40 -9.49 -5.42 -5.79
CA ASN A 40 -9.56 -6.56 -6.69
C ASN A 40 -9.34 -7.86 -5.89
N CYS A 41 -8.38 -7.88 -4.98
CA CYS A 41 -8.10 -9.01 -4.10
C CYS A 41 -9.25 -9.27 -3.11
N HIS A 42 -9.86 -8.21 -2.56
CA HIS A 42 -10.98 -8.30 -1.64
C HIS A 42 -12.19 -9.03 -2.22
N THR A 43 -12.34 -9.10 -3.53
CA THR A 43 -13.47 -9.81 -4.17
C THR A 43 -13.58 -11.27 -3.72
N CYS A 44 -12.45 -11.94 -3.51
CA CYS A 44 -12.39 -13.34 -3.06
C CYS A 44 -11.77 -13.49 -1.67
N HIS A 45 -10.78 -12.65 -1.31
CA HIS A 45 -10.14 -12.65 0.00
C HIS A 45 -10.95 -11.85 1.01
N THR A 46 -12.20 -12.23 1.23
CA THR A 46 -13.17 -11.53 2.10
C THR A 46 -13.85 -12.51 3.05
N SER A 47 -14.29 -12.01 4.19
CA SER A 47 -15.08 -12.78 5.17
C SER A 47 -16.49 -13.15 4.67
N GLY A 48 -16.94 -12.54 3.59
CA GLY A 48 -18.25 -12.81 2.98
C GLY A 48 -18.41 -14.23 2.41
N VAL A 49 -17.30 -14.89 2.06
CA VAL A 49 -17.30 -16.30 1.59
C VAL A 49 -17.12 -17.32 2.72
N GLY A 50 -17.19 -16.88 3.99
CA GLY A 50 -17.24 -17.77 5.16
C GLY A 50 -15.91 -18.30 5.68
N THR A 51 -14.79 -17.99 5.03
CA THR A 51 -13.48 -18.57 5.35
C THR A 51 -12.58 -17.68 6.23
N PHE A 52 -12.84 -16.38 6.29
CA PHE A 52 -12.01 -15.41 7.02
C PHE A 52 -12.77 -14.80 8.20
N ARG A 53 -13.31 -15.66 9.08
CA ARG A 53 -13.94 -15.24 10.33
C ARG A 53 -13.38 -16.01 11.51
N THR A 54 -13.26 -15.33 12.65
CA THR A 54 -13.04 -15.99 13.93
C THR A 54 -14.28 -16.79 14.34
N PHE A 55 -14.13 -17.61 15.39
CA PHE A 55 -15.26 -18.33 15.99
C PHE A 55 -16.36 -17.37 16.47
N ASP A 56 -15.98 -16.17 16.94
CA ASP A 56 -16.90 -15.12 17.40
C ASP A 56 -17.46 -14.25 16.28
N GLY A 57 -17.12 -14.57 15.01
CA GLY A 57 -17.64 -13.90 13.81
C GLY A 57 -16.88 -12.65 13.36
N GLU A 58 -15.75 -12.31 13.97
CA GLU A 58 -14.93 -11.19 13.55
C GLU A 58 -14.32 -11.43 12.17
N ASP A 59 -14.24 -10.37 11.37
CA ASP A 59 -13.59 -10.40 10.06
C ASP A 59 -12.07 -10.38 10.23
N ILE A 60 -11.41 -11.47 9.81
CA ILE A 60 -9.95 -11.62 9.80
C ILE A 60 -9.40 -11.74 8.37
N SER A 61 -10.17 -11.28 7.38
CA SER A 61 -9.70 -11.31 6.00
C SER A 61 -8.47 -10.42 5.81
N PRO A 62 -7.53 -10.83 4.94
CA PRO A 62 -6.31 -10.07 4.72
C PRO A 62 -6.54 -8.60 4.36
N PRO A 63 -7.44 -8.24 3.43
CA PRO A 63 -7.70 -6.84 3.12
C PRO A 63 -8.33 -6.05 4.28
N PHE A 64 -9.16 -6.69 5.11
CA PHE A 64 -9.73 -6.05 6.29
C PHE A 64 -8.65 -5.70 7.33
N SER A 65 -7.77 -6.64 7.62
CA SER A 65 -6.65 -6.44 8.56
C SER A 65 -5.62 -5.44 8.01
N TRP A 66 -5.33 -5.50 6.70
CA TRP A 66 -4.36 -4.64 6.05
C TRP A 66 -4.81 -3.17 5.97
N ARG A 67 -6.08 -2.89 5.63
CA ARG A 67 -6.57 -1.53 5.36
C ARG A 67 -6.41 -0.54 6.52
N SER A 68 -6.32 -1.03 7.76
CA SER A 68 -6.08 -0.22 8.96
C SER A 68 -4.59 -0.11 9.32
N SER A 69 -3.70 -0.78 8.59
CA SER A 69 -2.27 -0.76 8.86
C SER A 69 -1.58 0.50 8.34
N MET A 70 -0.39 0.79 8.87
CA MET A 70 0.47 1.85 8.37
C MET A 70 0.93 1.59 6.92
N MET A 71 1.07 0.32 6.52
CA MET A 71 1.41 -0.04 5.13
C MET A 71 0.33 0.40 4.15
N ALA A 72 -0.94 0.16 4.46
CA ALA A 72 -2.06 0.62 3.65
C ALA A 72 -2.13 2.16 3.56
N ASN A 73 -1.67 2.84 4.58
CA ASN A 73 -1.73 4.30 4.70
C ASN A 73 -0.37 4.99 4.43
N SER A 74 0.64 4.26 3.98
CA SER A 74 2.01 4.75 3.82
C SER A 74 2.11 6.00 2.92
N ALA A 75 1.34 6.04 1.83
CA ALA A 75 1.31 7.16 0.89
C ALA A 75 0.50 8.37 1.41
N ARG A 76 -0.36 8.16 2.41
CA ARG A 76 -1.26 9.18 2.98
C ARG A 76 -0.81 9.67 4.34
N ASP A 77 0.20 9.05 4.95
CA ASP A 77 0.70 9.39 6.26
C ASP A 77 1.10 10.88 6.33
N PRO A 78 0.41 11.69 7.17
CA PRO A 78 0.66 13.12 7.24
C PRO A 78 2.05 13.45 7.80
N LEU A 79 2.61 12.59 8.66
CA LEU A 79 3.96 12.79 9.20
C LEU A 79 5.00 12.60 8.10
N TRP A 80 4.91 11.52 7.34
CA TRP A 80 5.78 11.27 6.19
C TRP A 80 5.68 12.40 5.16
N ARG A 81 4.47 12.78 4.75
CA ARG A 81 4.25 13.88 3.79
C ARG A 81 4.83 15.20 4.26
N SER A 82 4.68 15.50 5.56
CA SER A 82 5.26 16.71 6.15
C SER A 82 6.80 16.66 6.14
N LYS A 83 7.39 15.49 6.40
CA LYS A 83 8.84 15.31 6.35
C LYS A 83 9.39 15.49 4.95
N VAL A 84 8.78 14.83 3.93
CA VAL A 84 9.18 15.02 2.52
C VAL A 84 9.09 16.50 2.12
N ARG A 85 8.01 17.18 2.51
CA ARG A 85 7.85 18.61 2.22
C ARG A 85 8.93 19.45 2.90
N ALA A 86 9.29 19.17 4.14
CA ALA A 86 10.37 19.87 4.84
C ALA A 86 11.71 19.72 4.10
N GLU A 87 12.06 18.50 3.72
CA GLU A 87 13.29 18.20 2.95
C GLU A 87 13.31 18.91 1.60
N THR A 88 12.19 18.93 0.88
CA THR A 88 12.11 19.59 -0.44
C THR A 88 12.13 21.12 -0.34
N ILE A 89 11.74 21.71 0.79
CA ILE A 89 11.89 23.15 1.06
C ILE A 89 13.35 23.48 1.39
N GLU A 90 14.00 22.63 2.18
CA GLU A 90 15.40 22.83 2.58
C GLU A 90 16.36 22.61 1.40
N PHE A 91 16.05 21.60 0.55
CA PHE A 91 16.88 21.23 -0.60
C PHE A 91 16.07 21.30 -1.92
N PRO A 92 15.67 22.48 -2.39
CA PRO A 92 14.78 22.63 -3.54
C PRO A 92 15.34 22.08 -4.85
N ASN A 93 16.67 22.10 -5.01
CA ASN A 93 17.36 21.56 -6.18
C ASN A 93 17.35 20.02 -6.22
N LEU A 94 17.08 19.36 -5.09
CA LEU A 94 16.99 17.89 -4.97
C LEU A 94 15.55 17.40 -4.87
N ARG A 95 14.55 18.28 -5.02
CA ARG A 95 13.14 17.94 -4.83
C ARG A 95 12.75 16.66 -5.56
N SER A 96 13.02 16.55 -6.86
CA SER A 96 12.71 15.38 -7.66
C SER A 96 13.33 14.09 -7.09
N ALA A 97 14.61 14.13 -6.73
CA ALA A 97 15.31 12.97 -6.19
C ALA A 97 14.77 12.56 -4.81
N ILE A 98 14.43 13.55 -3.95
CA ILE A 98 13.86 13.31 -2.63
C ILE A 98 12.47 12.66 -2.75
N GLU A 99 11.58 13.25 -3.57
CA GLU A 99 10.23 12.73 -3.76
C GLU A 99 10.27 11.32 -4.36
N ASP A 100 11.06 11.07 -5.40
CA ASP A 100 11.21 9.76 -6.03
C ASP A 100 11.78 8.71 -5.05
N LYS A 101 12.80 9.06 -4.29
CA LYS A 101 13.39 8.13 -3.31
C LYS A 101 12.41 7.80 -2.17
N CYS A 102 11.70 8.78 -1.65
CA CYS A 102 10.72 8.57 -0.59
C CYS A 102 9.54 7.70 -1.06
N THR A 103 9.07 7.91 -2.28
CA THR A 103 7.94 7.15 -2.87
C THR A 103 8.31 5.71 -3.20
N THR A 104 9.60 5.36 -3.30
CA THR A 104 10.05 3.97 -3.48
C THR A 104 9.46 3.02 -2.43
N CYS A 105 9.35 3.47 -1.17
CA CYS A 105 8.81 2.67 -0.06
C CYS A 105 7.39 3.08 0.33
N HIS A 106 7.00 4.34 0.14
CA HIS A 106 5.72 4.86 0.62
C HIS A 106 4.59 4.82 -0.43
N ALA A 107 4.94 4.79 -1.73
CA ALA A 107 4.01 4.64 -2.85
C ALA A 107 4.56 3.66 -3.90
N PRO A 108 5.03 2.46 -3.49
CA PRO A 108 5.87 1.60 -4.30
C PRO A 108 5.21 1.12 -5.59
N MET A 109 3.91 0.82 -5.58
CA MET A 109 3.23 0.34 -6.79
C MET A 109 3.12 1.42 -7.86
N GLY A 110 2.74 2.65 -7.47
CA GLY A 110 2.65 3.78 -8.41
C GLY A 110 4.00 4.09 -9.02
N ARG A 111 5.02 4.22 -8.16
CA ARG A 111 6.40 4.50 -8.62
C ARG A 111 6.93 3.39 -9.54
N THR A 112 6.84 2.14 -9.14
CA THR A 112 7.37 1.00 -9.94
C THR A 112 6.64 0.90 -11.28
N GLN A 113 5.32 1.08 -11.30
CA GLN A 113 4.55 1.08 -12.54
C GLN A 113 4.99 2.22 -13.46
N LEU A 114 5.13 3.44 -12.94
CA LEU A 114 5.52 4.61 -13.73
C LEU A 114 6.91 4.44 -14.37
N LEU A 115 7.86 3.89 -13.62
CA LEU A 115 9.20 3.59 -14.14
C LEU A 115 9.15 2.49 -15.21
N SER A 116 8.34 1.45 -15.00
CA SER A 116 8.11 0.39 -15.99
C SER A 116 7.50 0.93 -17.29
N ASP A 117 6.67 1.95 -17.19
CA ASP A 117 6.05 2.64 -18.32
C ASP A 117 7.00 3.64 -19.03
N GLY A 118 8.26 3.75 -18.58
CA GLY A 118 9.32 4.52 -19.22
C GLY A 118 9.48 5.96 -18.73
N SER A 119 8.92 6.31 -17.59
CA SER A 119 9.17 7.59 -16.90
C SER A 119 10.30 7.47 -15.90
N ASP A 120 10.96 8.59 -15.58
CA ASP A 120 12.18 8.58 -14.76
C ASP A 120 11.97 8.96 -13.30
N VAL A 121 10.88 9.68 -12.98
CA VAL A 121 10.65 10.29 -11.66
C VAL A 121 9.19 10.19 -11.25
N TYR A 122 8.96 9.80 -10.00
CA TYR A 122 7.64 9.77 -9.39
C TYR A 122 7.53 10.86 -8.30
N SER A 123 6.79 11.93 -8.59
CA SER A 123 6.61 13.07 -7.68
C SER A 123 5.40 12.91 -6.76
N LEU A 124 5.32 13.75 -5.71
CA LEU A 124 4.13 13.81 -4.86
C LEU A 124 2.91 14.36 -5.62
N ASP A 125 3.11 15.22 -6.62
CA ASP A 125 2.02 15.72 -7.46
C ASP A 125 1.40 14.58 -8.30
N ILE A 126 2.23 13.66 -8.81
CA ILE A 126 1.77 12.43 -9.48
C ILE A 126 1.05 11.51 -8.49
N LEU A 127 1.64 11.31 -7.31
CA LEU A 127 1.07 10.46 -6.26
C LEU A 127 -0.35 10.89 -5.88
N ASP A 128 -0.62 12.19 -5.79
CA ASP A 128 -1.92 12.70 -5.33
C ASP A 128 -3.09 12.31 -6.25
N GLU A 129 -2.81 11.99 -7.51
CA GLU A 129 -3.80 11.57 -8.51
C GLU A 129 -3.67 10.11 -8.95
N ASP A 130 -2.64 9.38 -8.49
CA ASP A 130 -2.39 8.00 -8.89
C ASP A 130 -2.97 6.99 -7.88
N PRO A 131 -4.07 6.29 -8.22
CA PRO A 131 -4.67 5.30 -7.34
C PRO A 131 -3.70 4.16 -6.98
N LYS A 132 -2.72 3.83 -7.84
CA LYS A 132 -1.71 2.80 -7.54
C LYS A 132 -0.78 3.23 -6.40
N GLY A 133 -0.35 4.51 -6.41
CA GLY A 133 0.45 5.07 -5.33
C GLY A 133 -0.37 5.23 -4.05
N ILE A 134 -1.59 5.73 -4.16
CA ILE A 134 -2.50 5.96 -3.03
C ILE A 134 -2.93 4.67 -2.32
N ASP A 135 -2.97 3.51 -2.99
CA ASP A 135 -3.22 2.20 -2.35
C ASP A 135 -2.06 1.76 -1.42
N GLY A 136 -0.97 2.51 -1.40
CA GLY A 136 0.16 2.31 -0.47
C GLY A 136 0.95 1.04 -0.74
N VAL A 137 1.45 0.41 0.33
CA VAL A 137 2.12 -0.90 0.28
C VAL A 137 1.05 -1.98 0.32
N SER A 138 0.60 -2.43 -0.84
CA SER A 138 -0.59 -3.26 -1.00
C SER A 138 -0.26 -4.71 -1.41
N CYS A 139 -1.31 -5.52 -1.56
CA CYS A 139 -1.22 -6.95 -1.76
C CYS A 139 -0.30 -7.34 -2.92
N THR A 140 -0.54 -6.76 -4.11
CA THR A 140 0.19 -7.11 -5.32
C THR A 140 1.63 -6.62 -5.34
N LEU A 141 2.04 -5.70 -4.46
CA LEU A 141 3.45 -5.39 -4.27
C LEU A 141 4.16 -6.55 -3.55
N CYS A 142 3.81 -6.78 -2.27
CA CYS A 142 4.53 -7.74 -1.43
C CYS A 142 4.50 -9.15 -2.02
N HIS A 143 3.38 -9.55 -2.61
CA HIS A 143 3.23 -10.88 -3.18
C HIS A 143 3.93 -11.08 -4.54
N GLN A 144 4.50 -10.02 -5.15
CA GLN A 144 5.28 -10.12 -6.39
C GLN A 144 6.78 -9.88 -6.18
N ILE A 145 7.21 -9.44 -5.00
CA ILE A 145 8.65 -9.23 -4.75
C ILE A 145 9.38 -10.57 -4.91
N ASP A 146 10.38 -10.58 -5.79
CA ASP A 146 11.28 -11.71 -5.98
C ASP A 146 12.21 -11.88 -4.77
N ALA A 147 12.57 -13.12 -4.46
CA ALA A 147 13.48 -13.44 -3.36
C ALA A 147 14.96 -13.22 -3.69
N GLU A 148 15.27 -12.84 -4.92
CA GLU A 148 16.65 -12.64 -5.36
C GLU A 148 17.32 -11.55 -4.53
N GLY A 149 18.48 -11.87 -3.97
CA GLY A 149 19.30 -10.96 -3.17
C GLY A 149 18.77 -10.67 -1.76
N PHE A 150 17.73 -11.36 -1.29
CA PHE A 150 17.18 -11.13 0.06
C PHE A 150 18.25 -11.27 1.15
N GLY A 151 18.31 -10.25 2.02
CA GLY A 151 19.27 -10.17 3.12
C GLY A 151 20.63 -9.58 2.74
N GLU A 152 20.90 -9.39 1.45
CA GLU A 152 22.10 -8.70 0.98
C GLU A 152 21.86 -7.18 0.94
N GLU A 153 22.93 -6.42 1.05
CA GLU A 153 22.88 -4.95 1.09
C GLU A 153 22.17 -4.35 -0.13
N ASP A 154 22.36 -4.95 -1.30
CA ASP A 154 21.77 -4.52 -2.57
C ASP A 154 20.23 -4.71 -2.63
N SER A 155 19.64 -5.50 -1.74
CA SER A 155 18.19 -5.65 -1.65
C SER A 155 17.50 -4.60 -0.79
N PHE A 156 18.25 -3.89 0.06
CA PHE A 156 17.70 -2.92 1.00
C PHE A 156 17.39 -1.57 0.35
N SER A 157 16.84 -0.64 1.13
CA SER A 157 16.55 0.75 0.68
C SER A 157 15.57 0.85 -0.50
N GLY A 158 14.67 -0.13 -0.65
CA GLY A 158 13.66 -0.16 -1.69
C GLY A 158 14.13 -0.76 -3.02
N HIS A 159 15.21 -1.53 -3.03
CA HIS A 159 15.71 -2.21 -4.23
C HIS A 159 15.08 -3.60 -4.42
N PHE A 160 13.78 -3.71 -4.17
CA PHE A 160 13.01 -4.92 -4.45
C PHE A 160 12.85 -5.13 -5.97
N ILE A 161 12.74 -6.39 -6.39
CA ILE A 161 12.58 -6.77 -7.78
C ILE A 161 11.15 -7.23 -8.03
N ILE A 162 10.49 -6.65 -9.03
CA ILE A 162 9.18 -7.05 -9.56
C ILE A 162 9.35 -7.48 -11.00
N GLN A 163 8.96 -8.72 -11.32
CA GLN A 163 8.99 -9.25 -12.67
C GLN A 163 7.72 -8.87 -13.45
N ASN A 164 7.78 -8.92 -14.79
CA ASN A 164 6.65 -8.60 -15.68
C ASN A 164 5.74 -9.81 -15.98
N ASP A 165 5.82 -10.87 -15.21
CA ASP A 165 5.15 -12.16 -15.47
C ASP A 165 3.84 -12.33 -14.70
N ARG A 166 3.52 -11.38 -13.77
CA ARG A 166 2.35 -11.40 -12.89
C ARG A 166 2.25 -12.72 -12.07
N ILE A 167 3.38 -13.25 -11.64
CA ILE A 167 3.43 -14.29 -10.63
C ILE A 167 3.16 -13.67 -9.27
N ILE A 168 2.33 -14.33 -8.46
CA ILE A 168 2.01 -13.90 -7.10
C ILE A 168 2.36 -15.01 -6.11
N PHE A 169 3.33 -14.73 -5.26
CA PHE A 169 3.86 -15.70 -4.31
C PHE A 169 2.97 -15.86 -3.08
N GLY A 170 2.79 -17.10 -2.65
CA GLY A 170 2.00 -17.40 -1.47
C GLY A 170 2.58 -18.54 -0.63
N PRO A 171 2.06 -18.72 0.61
CA PRO A 171 2.60 -19.69 1.55
C PRO A 171 2.09 -21.12 1.36
N TYR A 172 1.19 -21.34 0.40
CA TYR A 172 0.53 -22.64 0.19
C TYR A 172 1.06 -23.34 -1.06
N THR A 173 1.40 -24.63 -0.92
CA THR A 173 2.00 -25.43 -1.99
C THR A 173 1.05 -25.82 -3.11
N THR A 174 -0.25 -25.70 -2.88
CA THR A 174 -1.30 -26.06 -3.86
C THR A 174 -2.33 -24.93 -4.00
N PRO A 175 -1.94 -23.80 -4.61
CA PRO A 175 -2.86 -22.68 -4.79
C PRO A 175 -3.93 -22.99 -5.85
N LEU A 176 -5.09 -22.30 -5.79
CA LEU A 176 -6.16 -22.39 -6.78
C LEU A 176 -5.82 -21.55 -8.03
N THR A 177 -4.85 -22.04 -8.82
CA THR A 177 -4.24 -21.29 -9.91
C THR A 177 -5.24 -20.82 -10.97
N ALA A 178 -6.11 -21.71 -11.47
CA ALA A 178 -7.06 -21.35 -12.51
C ALA A 178 -8.03 -20.24 -12.08
N THR A 179 -8.47 -20.25 -10.84
CA THR A 179 -9.37 -19.22 -10.29
C THR A 179 -8.67 -17.85 -10.25
N MET A 180 -7.44 -17.78 -9.74
CA MET A 180 -6.65 -16.56 -9.68
C MET A 180 -6.37 -15.98 -11.07
N ILE A 181 -5.92 -16.80 -12.01
CA ILE A 181 -5.66 -16.37 -13.40
C ILE A 181 -6.92 -15.78 -14.03
N ASN A 182 -8.05 -16.49 -13.94
CA ASN A 182 -9.28 -16.07 -14.61
C ASN A 182 -9.92 -14.81 -13.98
N MET A 183 -9.75 -14.60 -12.68
CA MET A 183 -10.42 -13.50 -11.97
C MET A 183 -9.60 -12.22 -11.90
N VAL A 184 -8.29 -12.33 -11.74
CA VAL A 184 -7.41 -11.18 -11.50
C VAL A 184 -6.13 -11.18 -12.34
N GLY A 185 -5.94 -12.17 -13.21
CA GLY A 185 -4.80 -12.23 -14.17
C GLY A 185 -3.45 -12.51 -13.52
N TYR A 186 -3.41 -13.08 -12.30
CA TYR A 186 -2.18 -13.47 -11.62
C TYR A 186 -2.04 -14.97 -11.54
N THR A 187 -0.82 -15.47 -11.74
CA THR A 187 -0.46 -16.87 -11.53
C THR A 187 0.05 -17.05 -10.09
N PRO A 188 -0.72 -17.71 -9.20
CA PRO A 188 -0.25 -17.96 -7.84
C PRO A 188 0.77 -19.08 -7.82
N GLU A 189 1.89 -18.84 -7.14
CA GLU A 189 2.95 -19.81 -6.90
C GLU A 189 3.30 -19.91 -5.43
N TYR A 190 3.75 -21.10 -5.03
CA TYR A 190 4.30 -21.29 -3.68
C TYR A 190 5.73 -20.73 -3.61
N SER A 191 5.98 -19.92 -2.58
CA SER A 191 7.35 -19.63 -2.19
C SER A 191 7.45 -19.41 -0.69
N SER A 192 8.52 -19.94 -0.09
CA SER A 192 8.77 -19.83 1.34
C SER A 192 9.17 -18.41 1.76
N HIS A 193 9.73 -17.60 0.85
CA HIS A 193 10.22 -16.24 1.15
C HIS A 193 9.12 -15.29 1.62
N ILE A 194 7.86 -15.56 1.24
CA ILE A 194 6.71 -14.74 1.68
C ILE A 194 6.52 -14.75 3.21
N LYS A 195 7.19 -15.66 3.92
CA LYS A 195 7.18 -15.77 5.38
C LYS A 195 8.48 -15.29 6.02
N GLN A 196 9.44 -14.81 5.24
CA GLN A 196 10.75 -14.39 5.73
C GLN A 196 10.75 -12.89 6.05
N SER A 197 11.50 -12.50 7.07
CA SER A 197 11.64 -11.10 7.49
C SER A 197 12.31 -10.24 6.43
N GLU A 198 13.12 -10.86 5.60
CA GLU A 198 13.86 -10.26 4.49
C GLU A 198 12.92 -9.61 3.46
N LEU A 199 11.72 -10.16 3.28
CA LEU A 199 10.66 -9.51 2.49
C LEU A 199 10.32 -8.11 3.00
N CYS A 200 10.28 -7.93 4.31
CA CYS A 200 10.03 -6.61 4.92
C CYS A 200 11.29 -5.74 4.89
N ALA A 201 12.46 -6.34 5.00
CA ALA A 201 13.74 -5.65 5.09
C ALA A 201 14.07 -4.85 3.82
N VAL A 202 13.53 -5.22 2.66
CA VAL A 202 13.74 -4.49 1.41
C VAL A 202 13.34 -3.00 1.51
N CYS A 203 12.35 -2.68 2.35
CA CYS A 203 11.94 -1.31 2.65
C CYS A 203 12.29 -0.87 4.07
N HIS A 204 12.27 -1.81 5.05
CA HIS A 204 12.48 -1.50 6.46
C HIS A 204 13.97 -1.49 6.88
N THR A 205 14.89 -1.69 5.95
CA THR A 205 16.33 -1.45 6.12
C THR A 205 16.75 -0.36 5.17
N LEU A 206 16.91 0.86 5.69
CA LEU A 206 17.23 2.04 4.90
C LEU A 206 18.68 2.47 5.17
N PHE A 207 19.47 2.50 4.11
CA PHE A 207 20.77 3.16 4.10
C PHE A 207 20.68 4.49 3.34
N THR A 208 21.21 5.53 3.93
CA THR A 208 21.39 6.83 3.28
C THR A 208 22.86 7.02 2.94
N SER A 209 23.14 7.77 1.89
CA SER A 209 24.52 8.02 1.41
C SER A 209 25.29 8.99 2.29
N TYR A 210 24.78 9.36 3.47
CA TYR A 210 25.37 10.37 4.38
C TYR A 210 25.38 9.86 5.80
#